data_b270ef77456502326a65935728618ef0
#
_entry.id   b270ef77456502326a65935728618ef0
#
_cell.length_a   1.000
_cell.length_b   1.000
_cell.length_c   1.000
_cell.angle_alpha   90.00
_cell.angle_beta   90.00
_cell.angle_gamma   90.00
#
_symmetry.space_group_name_H-M   'P 1'
#
loop_
_entity.id
_entity.type
_entity.pdbx_description
1 polymer ?
#
loop_
_entity_poly.entity_id
_entity_poly.type
_entity_poly.pdbx_seq_one_letter_code
_entity_poly.pdbx_strand_id
1 'polypeptide(L)'
;PTTTTTTTTTTVPPTTTTTTTTTTTTTTTTTTLAPTDILVNGSFENYDGNSIANNSAVQFSNSSVSGWTNQSLDETVSRPIEIWESGHRGVSSVEGTHHLELNSTNLSSIYQDVSVSPGDEISWSFWHRGRSGTDTVGFYLGAPGSEAEIGQYSTGFSWTEYSGSYTVPSGVTTLRVRFKDINSAGKNSLGHLMDDIKLINNY
;
A
#
# COMPACT_ATOMS: atom_id res chain seq x y z
N PRO A 1 -48.21 98.63 6.02
CA PRO A 1 -47.70 97.67 7.00
C PRO A 1 -46.96 96.49 6.31
N THR A 2 -45.66 96.47 6.56
CA THR A 2 -44.77 95.39 5.98
C THR A 2 -44.63 94.29 7.03
N THR A 3 -45.09 93.10 6.69
CA THR A 3 -44.92 91.93 7.55
C THR A 3 -43.60 91.26 7.24
N THR A 4 -42.70 91.22 8.20
CA THR A 4 -41.43 90.50 8.10
C THR A 4 -41.61 89.11 8.69
N THR A 5 -41.44 88.07 7.86
CA THR A 5 -41.44 86.66 8.28
C THR A 5 -39.99 86.23 8.53
N THR A 6 -39.66 85.91 9.76
CA THR A 6 -38.36 85.33 10.15
C THR A 6 -38.42 83.83 10.08
N THR A 7 -37.64 83.20 9.18
CA THR A 7 -37.50 81.75 9.08
C THR A 7 -36.29 81.33 9.91
N THR A 8 -36.49 80.54 10.95
CA THR A 8 -35.46 79.93 11.77
C THR A 8 -35.05 78.54 11.17
N THR A 9 -33.88 78.43 10.63
CA THR A 9 -33.34 77.12 10.13
C THR A 9 -32.62 76.41 11.26
N THR A 10 -33.16 75.27 11.72
CA THR A 10 -32.55 74.43 12.70
C THR A 10 -31.66 73.45 11.94
N THR A 11 -30.35 73.52 12.05
CA THR A 11 -29.39 72.50 11.52
C THR A 11 -29.23 71.36 12.49
N VAL A 12 -29.65 70.15 12.06
CA VAL A 12 -29.38 68.88 12.77
C VAL A 12 -27.94 68.42 12.49
N PRO A 13 -27.13 68.07 13.50
CA PRO A 13 -25.80 67.58 13.27
C PRO A 13 -25.80 66.19 12.55
N PRO A 14 -24.86 65.90 11.70
CA PRO A 14 -24.80 64.59 11.01
C PRO A 14 -24.51 63.47 12.01
N THR A 15 -25.36 62.45 12.02
CA THR A 15 -25.16 61.22 12.79
C THR A 15 -24.11 60.37 12.10
N THR A 16 -22.95 60.21 12.72
CA THR A 16 -21.88 59.32 12.23
C THR A 16 -22.27 57.87 12.52
N THR A 17 -22.66 57.12 11.51
CA THR A 17 -22.89 55.67 11.63
C THR A 17 -21.56 54.95 11.54
N THR A 18 -21.06 54.40 12.64
CA THR A 18 -19.88 53.55 12.67
C THR A 18 -20.29 52.15 12.29
N THR A 19 -19.95 51.70 11.07
CA THR A 19 -20.13 50.31 10.64
C THR A 19 -18.95 49.46 11.15
N THR A 20 -19.21 48.63 12.14
CA THR A 20 -18.22 47.66 12.63
C THR A 20 -18.26 46.40 11.74
N THR A 21 -17.24 46.18 10.90
CA THR A 21 -17.10 44.97 10.10
C THR A 21 -16.41 43.91 10.96
N THR A 22 -17.16 42.88 11.37
CA THR A 22 -16.62 41.71 12.08
C THR A 22 -16.07 40.71 11.02
N THR A 23 -14.77 40.61 10.92
CA THR A 23 -14.11 39.58 10.08
C THR A 23 -14.04 38.29 10.87
N THR A 24 -14.84 37.28 10.50
CA THR A 24 -14.75 35.93 11.07
C THR A 24 -13.64 35.18 10.33
N THR A 25 -12.52 34.96 11.00
CA THR A 25 -11.44 34.10 10.47
C THR A 25 -11.79 32.65 10.80
N THR A 26 -12.19 31.86 9.78
CA THR A 26 -12.39 30.43 9.94
C THR A 26 -11.02 29.75 9.84
N THR A 27 -10.47 29.29 10.95
CA THR A 27 -9.26 28.48 10.99
C THR A 27 -9.65 27.05 10.65
N THR A 28 -9.34 26.58 9.43
CA THR A 28 -9.47 25.16 9.06
C THR A 28 -8.28 24.41 9.65
N THR A 29 -8.50 23.63 10.68
CA THR A 29 -7.47 22.71 11.21
C THR A 29 -7.43 21.50 10.29
N THR A 30 -6.43 21.40 9.43
CA THR A 30 -6.16 20.18 8.66
C THR A 30 -5.51 19.18 9.62
N THR A 31 -6.23 18.15 10.02
CA THR A 31 -5.66 17.03 10.75
C THR A 31 -4.92 16.17 9.74
N THR A 32 -3.58 16.21 9.73
CA THR A 32 -2.77 15.28 8.96
C THR A 32 -2.82 13.94 9.66
N LEU A 33 -3.37 12.92 9.01
CA LEU A 33 -3.32 11.54 9.50
C LEU A 33 -1.86 11.05 9.47
N ALA A 34 -1.47 10.23 10.45
CA ALA A 34 -0.15 9.62 10.43
C ALA A 34 -0.07 8.56 9.33
N PRO A 35 1.10 8.42 8.65
CA PRO A 35 1.31 7.36 7.68
C PRO A 35 0.99 5.99 8.29
N THR A 36 0.27 5.15 7.55
CA THR A 36 -0.21 3.85 8.04
C THR A 36 0.08 2.77 7.01
N ASP A 37 0.65 1.63 7.46
CA ASP A 37 0.74 0.44 6.61
C ASP A 37 -0.67 -0.12 6.41
N ILE A 38 -1.08 -0.19 5.15
CA ILE A 38 -2.41 -0.68 4.75
C ILE A 38 -2.39 -2.14 4.30
N LEU A 39 -1.19 -2.78 4.22
CA LEU A 39 -1.08 -4.21 3.99
C LEU A 39 -1.28 -5.00 5.28
N VAL A 40 -1.89 -6.15 5.14
CA VAL A 40 -2.00 -7.15 6.21
C VAL A 40 -0.93 -8.21 5.98
N ASN A 41 -0.15 -8.51 7.03
CA ASN A 41 0.77 -9.65 7.03
C ASN A 41 1.82 -9.59 5.91
N GLY A 42 2.47 -8.45 5.73
CA GLY A 42 3.53 -8.27 4.72
C GLY A 42 4.82 -9.04 5.03
N SER A 43 5.01 -9.47 6.27
CA SER A 43 6.13 -10.30 6.73
C SER A 43 5.75 -11.78 6.90
N PHE A 44 4.53 -12.20 6.52
CA PHE A 44 4.06 -13.59 6.50
C PHE A 44 4.06 -14.31 7.86
N GLU A 45 4.00 -13.57 8.97
CA GLU A 45 4.00 -14.12 10.33
C GLU A 45 2.63 -14.67 10.77
N ASN A 46 1.54 -14.28 10.08
CA ASN A 46 0.17 -14.62 10.46
C ASN A 46 -0.48 -15.60 9.49
N TYR A 47 -0.57 -16.87 9.94
CA TYR A 47 -1.18 -17.96 9.20
C TYR A 47 -1.91 -18.91 10.15
N ASP A 48 -3.02 -19.50 9.67
CA ASP A 48 -3.79 -20.51 10.41
C ASP A 48 -3.23 -21.90 10.18
N GLY A 49 -3.04 -22.65 11.27
CA GLY A 49 -2.60 -24.04 11.22
C GLY A 49 -1.50 -24.37 12.21
N ASN A 50 -0.82 -25.47 11.99
CA ASN A 50 0.30 -25.88 12.84
C ASN A 50 1.49 -24.95 12.63
N SER A 51 2.22 -24.69 13.71
CA SER A 51 3.50 -23.97 13.62
C SER A 51 4.44 -24.67 12.64
N ILE A 52 5.16 -23.88 11.87
CA ILE A 52 6.22 -24.39 10.99
C ILE A 52 7.36 -24.89 11.88
N ALA A 53 7.80 -26.11 11.66
CA ALA A 53 8.91 -26.68 12.42
C ALA A 53 10.22 -25.95 12.08
N ASN A 54 11.11 -25.88 13.05
CA ASN A 54 12.42 -25.25 12.88
C ASN A 54 13.12 -25.77 11.61
N ASN A 55 13.68 -24.86 10.84
CA ASN A 55 14.39 -25.14 9.58
C ASN A 55 13.52 -25.88 8.55
N SER A 56 12.24 -25.52 8.43
CA SER A 56 11.27 -26.14 7.56
C SER A 56 10.52 -25.11 6.71
N ALA A 57 9.70 -25.60 5.77
CA ALA A 57 8.76 -24.84 4.98
C ALA A 57 7.43 -25.60 4.90
N VAL A 58 6.32 -24.87 4.85
CA VAL A 58 4.97 -25.47 4.77
C VAL A 58 4.14 -24.73 3.73
N GLN A 59 3.38 -25.50 2.96
CA GLN A 59 2.43 -24.98 1.99
C GLN A 59 1.04 -24.86 2.62
N PHE A 60 0.48 -23.67 2.56
CA PHE A 60 -0.83 -23.32 3.09
C PHE A 60 -1.84 -23.07 1.95
N SER A 61 -3.11 -23.28 2.25
CA SER A 61 -4.18 -22.75 1.40
C SER A 61 -4.23 -21.22 1.49
N ASN A 62 -4.78 -20.56 0.47
CA ASN A 62 -4.94 -19.10 0.50
C ASN A 62 -5.75 -18.63 1.72
N SER A 63 -6.76 -19.39 2.14
CA SER A 63 -7.57 -19.06 3.32
C SER A 63 -6.82 -19.12 4.64
N SER A 64 -5.65 -19.76 4.67
CA SER A 64 -4.84 -19.93 5.88
C SER A 64 -3.74 -18.88 6.03
N VAL A 65 -3.48 -18.03 5.03
CA VAL A 65 -2.47 -16.95 5.12
C VAL A 65 -3.20 -15.62 5.04
N SER A 66 -3.23 -14.90 6.15
CA SER A 66 -3.99 -13.66 6.28
C SER A 66 -3.63 -12.66 5.19
N GLY A 67 -4.64 -12.14 4.50
CA GLY A 67 -4.52 -11.09 3.51
C GLY A 67 -4.10 -11.54 2.11
N TRP A 68 -3.41 -12.66 1.95
CA TRP A 68 -2.77 -13.04 0.69
C TRP A 68 -3.53 -14.10 -0.10
N THR A 69 -3.53 -13.95 -1.41
CA THR A 69 -4.05 -14.94 -2.36
C THR A 69 -2.98 -15.26 -3.40
N ASN A 70 -2.68 -16.55 -3.60
CA ASN A 70 -1.75 -17.05 -4.61
C ASN A 70 -2.50 -17.83 -5.69
N GLN A 71 -2.12 -17.63 -6.94
CA GLN A 71 -2.75 -18.24 -8.11
C GLN A 71 -1.76 -18.44 -9.26
N SER A 72 -2.17 -19.20 -10.28
CA SER A 72 -1.40 -19.35 -11.53
C SER A 72 -1.22 -18.00 -12.23
N LEU A 73 -0.21 -17.89 -13.13
CA LEU A 73 0.06 -16.65 -13.86
C LEU A 73 -1.11 -16.19 -14.74
N ASP A 74 -1.90 -17.14 -15.25
CA ASP A 74 -3.13 -16.88 -16.00
C ASP A 74 -4.37 -16.64 -15.12
N GLU A 75 -4.17 -16.65 -13.79
CA GLU A 75 -5.18 -16.36 -12.78
C GLU A 75 -6.37 -17.34 -12.74
N THR A 76 -6.25 -18.50 -13.36
CA THR A 76 -7.34 -19.49 -13.46
C THR A 76 -7.33 -20.55 -12.36
N VAL A 77 -6.18 -20.77 -11.70
CA VAL A 77 -6.00 -21.83 -10.71
C VAL A 77 -5.41 -21.29 -9.42
N SER A 78 -6.07 -21.54 -8.30
CA SER A 78 -5.51 -21.27 -6.97
C SER A 78 -4.24 -22.09 -6.74
N ARG A 79 -3.21 -21.46 -6.13
CA ARG A 79 -1.94 -22.09 -5.78
C ARG A 79 -1.72 -22.02 -4.27
N PRO A 80 -1.00 -22.98 -3.67
CA PRO A 80 -0.63 -22.87 -2.27
C PRO A 80 0.36 -21.71 -2.05
N ILE A 81 0.32 -21.13 -0.87
CA ILE A 81 1.29 -20.16 -0.36
C ILE A 81 2.30 -20.95 0.47
N GLU A 82 3.57 -20.89 0.11
CA GLU A 82 4.62 -21.56 0.88
C GLU A 82 5.33 -20.55 1.77
N ILE A 83 5.29 -20.83 3.08
CA ILE A 83 5.96 -20.03 4.11
C ILE A 83 7.16 -20.82 4.61
N TRP A 84 8.31 -20.15 4.65
CA TRP A 84 9.58 -20.66 5.17
C TRP A 84 9.84 -20.12 6.56
N GLU A 85 10.28 -20.97 7.45
CA GLU A 85 10.84 -20.56 8.72
C GLU A 85 12.27 -20.03 8.52
N SER A 86 12.61 -18.98 9.25
CA SER A 86 13.92 -18.34 9.22
C SER A 86 15.03 -19.34 9.53
N GLY A 87 16.04 -19.40 8.69
CA GLY A 87 17.11 -20.38 8.76
C GLY A 87 16.91 -21.58 7.82
N HIS A 88 15.71 -21.79 7.28
CA HIS A 88 15.50 -22.87 6.33
C HIS A 88 16.44 -22.75 5.13
N ARG A 89 17.14 -23.85 4.80
CA ARG A 89 18.20 -23.89 3.78
C ARG A 89 19.28 -22.81 3.92
N GLY A 90 19.51 -22.32 5.14
CA GLY A 90 20.48 -21.27 5.44
C GLY A 90 20.03 -19.85 5.06
N VAL A 91 18.74 -19.63 4.84
CA VAL A 91 18.18 -18.32 4.55
C VAL A 91 17.44 -17.79 5.79
N SER A 92 17.95 -16.70 6.36
CA SER A 92 17.25 -15.98 7.42
C SER A 92 16.23 -15.01 6.83
N SER A 93 15.09 -14.84 7.51
CA SER A 93 14.11 -13.80 7.18
C SER A 93 14.71 -12.41 7.39
N VAL A 94 14.13 -11.42 6.73
CA VAL A 94 14.47 -9.99 6.90
C VAL A 94 13.75 -9.46 8.12
N GLU A 95 12.44 -9.75 8.23
CA GLU A 95 11.60 -9.34 9.33
C GLU A 95 10.99 -10.58 9.97
N GLY A 96 10.86 -10.57 11.30
CA GLY A 96 10.27 -11.68 12.05
C GLY A 96 10.99 -13.00 11.91
N THR A 97 10.22 -14.07 11.78
CA THR A 97 10.71 -15.46 11.76
C THR A 97 10.30 -16.24 10.51
N HIS A 98 9.56 -15.63 9.62
CA HIS A 98 9.05 -16.27 8.40
C HIS A 98 9.29 -15.41 7.16
N HIS A 99 9.20 -16.01 6.00
CA HIS A 99 9.14 -15.34 4.70
C HIS A 99 8.43 -16.21 3.66
N LEU A 100 7.99 -15.60 2.59
CA LEU A 100 7.30 -16.26 1.47
C LEU A 100 8.27 -16.91 0.50
N GLU A 101 7.93 -18.09 -0.04
CA GLU A 101 8.38 -18.53 -1.35
C GLU A 101 7.25 -18.44 -2.38
N LEU A 102 7.44 -17.59 -3.38
CA LEU A 102 6.53 -17.47 -4.52
C LEU A 102 6.60 -18.65 -5.49
N ASN A 103 6.30 -19.33 -6.19
CA ASN A 103 6.53 -20.49 -7.05
C ASN A 103 6.78 -21.81 -6.29
N SER A 104 6.11 -22.03 -5.20
CA SER A 104 6.30 -23.23 -4.37
C SER A 104 6.09 -24.57 -5.12
N THR A 105 5.18 -24.58 -6.10
CA THR A 105 4.86 -25.78 -6.91
C THR A 105 4.88 -25.53 -8.40
N ASN A 106 4.58 -24.32 -8.82
CA ASN A 106 4.55 -23.85 -10.21
C ASN A 106 4.69 -22.33 -10.24
N LEU A 107 4.94 -21.80 -11.43
CA LEU A 107 4.93 -20.36 -11.67
C LEU A 107 3.60 -19.76 -11.20
N SER A 108 3.68 -18.72 -10.41
CA SER A 108 2.50 -18.16 -9.74
C SER A 108 2.54 -16.65 -9.60
N SER A 109 1.43 -16.09 -9.18
CA SER A 109 1.32 -14.71 -8.74
C SER A 109 0.59 -14.62 -7.41
N ILE A 110 1.11 -13.77 -6.50
CA ILE A 110 0.49 -13.50 -5.21
C ILE A 110 0.00 -12.06 -5.16
N TYR A 111 -1.15 -11.83 -4.53
CA TYR A 111 -1.72 -10.50 -4.41
C TYR A 111 -2.48 -10.29 -3.12
N GLN A 112 -2.69 -9.01 -2.79
CA GLN A 112 -3.61 -8.54 -1.76
C GLN A 112 -4.37 -7.32 -2.27
N ASP A 113 -5.64 -7.21 -1.89
CA ASP A 113 -6.50 -6.06 -2.17
C ASP A 113 -6.64 -5.22 -0.90
N VAL A 114 -6.41 -3.91 -1.02
CA VAL A 114 -6.51 -2.95 0.09
C VAL A 114 -7.43 -1.80 -0.27
N SER A 115 -8.09 -1.22 0.74
CA SER A 115 -8.93 -0.03 0.56
C SER A 115 -8.07 1.22 0.50
N VAL A 116 -8.37 2.08 -0.46
CA VAL A 116 -7.69 3.37 -0.69
C VAL A 116 -8.69 4.44 -1.10
N SER A 117 -8.24 5.70 -1.13
CA SER A 117 -8.98 6.81 -1.72
C SER A 117 -8.25 7.33 -2.98
N PRO A 118 -8.99 7.80 -3.99
CA PRO A 118 -8.37 8.46 -5.13
C PRO A 118 -7.51 9.64 -4.68
N GLY A 119 -6.25 9.68 -5.15
CA GLY A 119 -5.28 10.71 -4.78
C GLY A 119 -4.40 10.35 -3.60
N ASP A 120 -4.65 9.25 -2.89
CA ASP A 120 -3.75 8.77 -1.83
C ASP A 120 -2.33 8.60 -2.38
N GLU A 121 -1.35 9.04 -1.61
CA GLU A 121 0.08 8.87 -1.89
C GLU A 121 0.59 7.64 -1.14
N ILE A 122 0.89 6.58 -1.87
CA ILE A 122 1.36 5.30 -1.33
C ILE A 122 2.87 5.20 -1.47
N SER A 123 3.58 5.03 -0.36
CA SER A 123 4.97 4.55 -0.39
C SER A 123 4.96 3.03 -0.29
N TRP A 124 5.70 2.37 -1.16
CA TRP A 124 5.81 0.92 -1.15
C TRP A 124 7.25 0.47 -0.99
N SER A 125 7.45 -0.66 -0.30
CA SER A 125 8.72 -1.38 -0.26
C SER A 125 8.50 -2.87 -0.15
N PHE A 126 9.49 -3.65 -0.57
CA PHE A 126 9.56 -5.09 -0.36
C PHE A 126 10.99 -5.58 -0.45
N TRP A 127 11.29 -6.66 0.25
CA TRP A 127 12.54 -7.39 0.12
C TRP A 127 12.38 -8.59 -0.79
N HIS A 128 13.34 -8.79 -1.67
CA HIS A 128 13.36 -9.89 -2.63
C HIS A 128 14.74 -10.54 -2.68
N ARG A 129 14.75 -11.86 -2.87
CA ARG A 129 15.95 -12.69 -2.99
C ARG A 129 15.65 -13.86 -3.92
N GLY A 130 16.58 -14.16 -4.81
CA GLY A 130 16.56 -15.39 -5.61
C GLY A 130 16.91 -16.61 -4.75
N ARG A 131 16.18 -17.72 -4.98
CA ARG A 131 16.40 -18.97 -4.25
C ARG A 131 17.52 -19.81 -4.85
N SER A 132 17.55 -19.97 -6.18
CA SER A 132 18.45 -20.88 -6.90
C SER A 132 19.31 -20.19 -7.94
N GLY A 133 19.37 -18.89 -7.95
CA GLY A 133 20.08 -18.05 -8.90
C GLY A 133 19.53 -16.64 -8.89
N THR A 134 19.63 -15.96 -10.03
CA THR A 134 18.97 -14.67 -10.22
C THR A 134 17.53 -14.89 -10.66
N ASP A 135 16.59 -14.48 -9.80
CA ASP A 135 15.16 -14.50 -10.08
C ASP A 135 14.67 -13.08 -10.38
N THR A 136 13.67 -12.94 -11.25
CA THR A 136 13.05 -11.66 -11.61
C THR A 136 11.56 -11.70 -11.28
N VAL A 137 11.15 -10.83 -10.36
CA VAL A 137 9.74 -10.65 -10.00
C VAL A 137 9.19 -9.38 -10.65
N GLY A 138 7.97 -9.46 -11.19
CA GLY A 138 7.20 -8.30 -11.64
C GLY A 138 6.33 -7.79 -10.49
N PHE A 139 6.36 -6.48 -10.26
CA PHE A 139 5.54 -5.79 -9.26
C PHE A 139 4.49 -4.93 -9.95
N TYR A 140 3.24 -5.06 -9.53
CA TYR A 140 2.07 -4.44 -10.14
C TYR A 140 1.21 -3.75 -9.09
N LEU A 141 0.69 -2.56 -9.42
CA LEU A 141 -0.29 -1.81 -8.63
C LEU A 141 -1.42 -1.29 -9.52
N GLY A 142 -2.63 -1.29 -9.01
CA GLY A 142 -3.79 -0.75 -9.72
C GLY A 142 -5.11 -1.30 -9.23
N ALA A 143 -6.20 -0.94 -9.90
CA ALA A 143 -7.50 -1.53 -9.64
C ALA A 143 -7.46 -3.04 -9.96
N PRO A 144 -8.14 -3.91 -9.16
CA PRO A 144 -8.17 -5.35 -9.40
C PRO A 144 -8.55 -5.70 -10.85
N GLY A 145 -7.70 -6.49 -11.52
CA GLY A 145 -7.85 -6.87 -12.92
C GLY A 145 -7.40 -5.82 -13.95
N SER A 146 -6.85 -4.71 -13.50
CA SER A 146 -6.33 -3.62 -14.35
C SER A 146 -5.04 -3.02 -13.77
N GLU A 147 -4.27 -3.84 -13.05
CA GLU A 147 -3.02 -3.41 -12.44
C GLU A 147 -1.97 -3.09 -13.51
N ALA A 148 -1.28 -1.96 -13.36
CA ALA A 148 -0.14 -1.60 -14.18
C ALA A 148 1.15 -2.20 -13.62
N GLU A 149 2.06 -2.62 -14.48
CA GLU A 149 3.41 -3.00 -14.07
C GLU A 149 4.17 -1.76 -13.60
N ILE A 150 4.63 -1.77 -12.36
CA ILE A 150 5.47 -0.74 -11.77
C ILE A 150 6.93 -0.97 -12.14
N GLY A 151 7.32 -2.23 -12.20
CA GLY A 151 8.67 -2.61 -12.62
C GLY A 151 8.95 -4.10 -12.49
N GLN A 152 10.13 -4.49 -12.99
CA GLN A 152 10.68 -5.83 -12.84
C GLN A 152 11.99 -5.75 -12.04
N TYR A 153 12.13 -6.62 -11.06
CA TYR A 153 13.20 -6.57 -10.07
C TYR A 153 13.96 -7.89 -10.05
N SER A 154 15.24 -7.83 -10.40
CA SER A 154 16.10 -9.02 -10.52
C SER A 154 17.05 -9.10 -9.34
N THR A 155 17.05 -10.22 -8.60
CA THR A 155 17.87 -10.39 -7.40
C THR A 155 18.49 -11.76 -7.36
N GLY A 156 19.77 -11.82 -6.97
CA GLY A 156 20.50 -13.07 -6.73
C GLY A 156 20.33 -13.59 -5.30
N PHE A 157 21.39 -14.19 -4.74
CA PHE A 157 21.35 -14.86 -3.43
C PHE A 157 21.36 -13.95 -2.20
N SER A 158 21.31 -12.63 -2.35
CA SER A 158 21.27 -11.68 -1.24
C SER A 158 19.91 -10.98 -1.20
N TRP A 159 19.35 -10.81 -0.02
CA TRP A 159 18.19 -9.95 0.16
C TRP A 159 18.48 -8.54 -0.33
N THR A 160 17.59 -8.00 -1.13
CA THR A 160 17.65 -6.65 -1.67
C THR A 160 16.31 -5.97 -1.49
N GLU A 161 16.33 -4.77 -0.91
CA GLU A 161 15.14 -3.95 -0.78
C GLU A 161 14.90 -3.15 -2.06
N TYR A 162 13.64 -3.10 -2.47
CA TYR A 162 13.12 -2.23 -3.51
C TYR A 162 12.01 -1.36 -2.94
N SER A 163 11.96 -0.10 -3.36
CA SER A 163 10.97 0.85 -2.85
C SER A 163 10.64 1.92 -3.89
N GLY A 164 9.52 2.59 -3.66
CA GLY A 164 9.07 3.69 -4.51
C GLY A 164 7.77 4.31 -4.02
N SER A 165 7.12 5.06 -4.87
CA SER A 165 5.85 5.70 -4.59
C SER A 165 4.83 5.45 -5.71
N TYR A 166 3.55 5.60 -5.35
CA TYR A 166 2.42 5.44 -6.27
C TYR A 166 1.28 6.36 -5.83
N THR A 167 0.77 7.16 -6.77
CA THR A 167 -0.43 7.97 -6.53
C THR A 167 -1.65 7.18 -7.01
N VAL A 168 -2.64 7.01 -6.14
CA VAL A 168 -3.87 6.27 -6.45
C VAL A 168 -4.68 7.02 -7.52
N PRO A 169 -4.97 6.40 -8.68
CA PRO A 169 -5.69 7.07 -9.76
C PRO A 169 -7.12 7.45 -9.38
N SER A 170 -7.67 8.45 -10.10
CA SER A 170 -9.07 8.84 -9.97
C SER A 170 -10.02 7.65 -10.18
N GLY A 171 -10.99 7.49 -9.28
CA GLY A 171 -11.99 6.43 -9.31
C GLY A 171 -11.54 5.08 -8.74
N VAL A 172 -10.28 4.93 -8.32
CA VAL A 172 -9.79 3.70 -7.69
C VAL A 172 -10.01 3.78 -6.18
N THR A 173 -10.83 2.88 -5.64
CA THR A 173 -11.13 2.75 -4.20
C THR A 173 -10.66 1.42 -3.61
N THR A 174 -10.21 0.50 -4.45
CA THR A 174 -9.54 -0.74 -4.08
C THR A 174 -8.26 -0.82 -4.90
N LEU A 175 -7.13 -0.93 -4.22
CA LEU A 175 -5.82 -1.10 -4.83
C LEU A 175 -5.39 -2.54 -4.65
N ARG A 176 -5.02 -3.21 -5.75
CA ARG A 176 -4.36 -4.51 -5.71
C ARG A 176 -2.86 -4.31 -5.79
N VAL A 177 -2.16 -4.85 -4.80
CA VAL A 177 -0.72 -5.11 -4.88
C VAL A 177 -0.51 -6.53 -5.36
N ARG A 178 0.32 -6.73 -6.39
CA ARG A 178 0.56 -8.04 -6.98
C ARG A 178 2.02 -8.25 -7.33
N PHE A 179 2.51 -9.44 -7.05
CA PHE A 179 3.82 -9.93 -7.49
C PHE A 179 3.62 -11.13 -8.42
N LYS A 180 4.29 -11.11 -9.56
CA LYS A 180 4.25 -12.20 -10.55
C LYS A 180 5.65 -12.71 -10.82
N ASP A 181 5.79 -14.02 -11.00
CA ASP A 181 7.02 -14.56 -11.58
C ASP A 181 7.19 -14.06 -13.03
N ILE A 182 8.35 -13.51 -13.31
CA ILE A 182 8.80 -13.16 -14.66
C ILE A 182 9.86 -14.14 -15.13
N ASN A 183 10.80 -14.48 -14.24
CA ASN A 183 11.82 -15.48 -14.50
C ASN A 183 12.37 -16.05 -13.20
N SER A 184 12.37 -17.35 -13.07
CA SER A 184 12.99 -18.08 -11.97
C SER A 184 14.14 -18.95 -12.47
N ALA A 185 15.33 -18.76 -11.92
CA ALA A 185 16.52 -19.58 -12.23
C ALA A 185 16.29 -21.06 -11.88
N GLY A 186 15.52 -21.32 -10.82
CA GLY A 186 15.10 -22.66 -10.38
C GLY A 186 13.89 -23.23 -11.12
N LYS A 187 13.35 -22.53 -12.12
CA LYS A 187 12.15 -22.92 -12.88
C LYS A 187 10.88 -22.97 -12.00
N ASN A 188 10.00 -23.95 -12.27
CA ASN A 188 8.61 -23.98 -11.83
C ASN A 188 8.37 -24.15 -10.32
N SER A 189 9.36 -24.53 -9.53
CA SER A 189 9.17 -24.88 -8.12
C SER A 189 10.30 -24.41 -7.19
N LEU A 190 11.15 -23.52 -7.67
CA LEU A 190 12.27 -22.96 -6.91
C LEU A 190 12.35 -21.47 -7.26
N GLY A 191 11.49 -20.68 -6.65
CA GLY A 191 11.33 -19.29 -7.05
C GLY A 191 11.63 -18.31 -5.93
N HIS A 192 11.18 -17.13 -6.15
CA HIS A 192 11.42 -15.92 -5.39
C HIS A 192 11.16 -16.06 -3.89
N LEU A 193 12.11 -15.64 -3.07
CA LEU A 193 11.88 -15.41 -1.65
C LEU A 193 11.54 -13.94 -1.45
N MET A 194 10.49 -13.66 -0.68
CA MET A 194 9.97 -12.32 -0.44
C MET A 194 9.64 -12.12 1.02
N ASP A 195 9.89 -10.91 1.52
CA ASP A 195 9.67 -10.57 2.91
C ASP A 195 9.46 -9.06 3.10
N ASP A 196 8.92 -8.68 4.26
CA ASP A 196 8.75 -7.29 4.72
C ASP A 196 8.14 -6.37 3.64
N ILE A 197 7.01 -6.81 3.07
CA ILE A 197 6.27 -6.05 2.07
C ILE A 197 5.42 -5.00 2.77
N LYS A 198 5.53 -3.73 2.34
CA LYS A 198 4.81 -2.59 2.92
C LYS A 198 4.10 -1.77 1.86
N LEU A 199 2.93 -1.29 2.21
CA LEU A 199 2.21 -0.22 1.52
C LEU A 199 1.80 0.84 2.55
N ILE A 200 2.55 1.92 2.61
CA ILE A 200 2.31 3.01 3.56
C ILE A 200 1.45 4.08 2.87
N ASN A 201 0.23 4.28 3.36
CA ASN A 201 -0.59 5.40 2.94
C ASN A 201 -0.14 6.67 3.68
N ASN A 202 0.27 7.68 2.93
CA ASN A 202 0.81 8.94 3.46
C ASN A 202 -0.27 10.04 3.59
N TYR A 203 -1.54 9.77 3.18
CA TYR A 203 -2.73 10.64 3.18
C TYR A 203 -2.54 12.04 2.58
#